data_3d31a22a0c1d399e3f5b03ffa103cf3a
#
_entry.id   3d31a22a0c1d399e3f5b03ffa103cf3a
#
_cell.length_a   1.000
_cell.length_b   1.000
_cell.length_c   1.000
_cell.angle_alpha   90.00
_cell.angle_beta   90.00
_cell.angle_gamma   90.00
#
_symmetry.space_group_name_H-M   'P 1'
#
loop_
_entity.id
_entity.type
_entity.pdbx_description
1 polymer ?
#
loop_
_entity_poly.entity_id
_entity_poly.type
_entity_poly.pdbx_seq_one_letter_code
_entity_poly.pdbx_strand_id
1 'polypeptide(L)'
;MKTTLRQTHGKQAFTLLEMTVVIMVLLALIGISVYSVGSVTSWRKGREASDKLLSVQTAQRLYLSDHPTTDVSSLTAAMLIPYLPDRATAIPTVTSLEDAELSIKLNVFPPIVVNPSGSAYDPSGNNKDSLWDVGE
;
A
#
# COMPACT_ATOMS: atom_id res chain seq x y z
N MET A 1 -6.29 -60.67 -50.65
CA MET A 1 -6.56 -60.48 -49.21
C MET A 1 -5.63 -59.39 -48.67
N LYS A 2 -6.15 -58.18 -48.42
CA LYS A 2 -5.36 -57.10 -47.81
C LYS A 2 -5.68 -57.06 -46.32
N THR A 3 -4.73 -57.49 -45.49
CA THR A 3 -4.83 -57.42 -44.04
C THR A 3 -4.51 -56.02 -43.56
N THR A 4 -5.53 -55.29 -43.13
CA THR A 4 -5.38 -53.96 -42.54
C THR A 4 -4.92 -54.10 -41.09
N LEU A 5 -3.66 -53.75 -40.80
CA LEU A 5 -3.12 -53.64 -39.44
C LEU A 5 -3.73 -52.40 -38.77
N ARG A 6 -4.60 -52.65 -37.83
CA ARG A 6 -5.19 -51.63 -36.95
C ARG A 6 -4.12 -51.21 -35.93
N GLN A 7 -3.50 -50.04 -36.14
CA GLN A 7 -2.63 -49.42 -35.13
C GLN A 7 -3.48 -49.05 -33.92
N THR A 8 -3.32 -49.75 -32.84
CA THR A 8 -3.84 -49.36 -31.53
C THR A 8 -2.95 -48.27 -30.99
N HIS A 9 -3.42 -47.00 -31.01
CA HIS A 9 -2.79 -45.91 -30.28
C HIS A 9 -2.86 -46.26 -28.79
N GLY A 10 -1.72 -46.65 -28.24
CA GLY A 10 -1.57 -46.85 -26.79
C GLY A 10 -1.88 -45.54 -26.08
N LYS A 11 -2.96 -45.49 -25.32
CA LYS A 11 -3.22 -44.40 -24.39
C LYS A 11 -2.09 -44.43 -23.35
N GLN A 12 -1.18 -43.47 -23.40
CA GLN A 12 -0.18 -43.31 -22.36
C GLN A 12 -0.92 -42.92 -21.08
N ALA A 13 -0.99 -43.82 -20.12
CA ALA A 13 -1.48 -43.53 -18.79
C ALA A 13 -0.38 -42.82 -18.02
N PHE A 14 -0.71 -41.68 -17.43
CA PHE A 14 0.21 -40.94 -16.55
C PHE A 14 0.62 -41.82 -15.37
N THR A 15 1.91 -41.79 -15.03
CA THR A 15 2.40 -42.52 -13.87
C THR A 15 2.00 -41.77 -12.57
N LEU A 16 1.82 -42.52 -11.49
CA LEU A 16 1.51 -41.94 -10.17
C LEU A 16 2.62 -40.95 -9.73
N LEU A 17 3.87 -41.30 -10.05
CA LEU A 17 5.02 -40.41 -9.78
C LEU A 17 4.92 -39.07 -10.54
N GLU A 18 4.50 -39.09 -11.80
CA GLU A 18 4.37 -37.88 -12.62
C GLU A 18 3.29 -36.96 -12.06
N MET A 19 2.16 -37.53 -11.62
CA MET A 19 1.12 -36.76 -10.96
C MET A 19 1.57 -36.16 -9.60
N THR A 20 2.32 -36.92 -8.81
CA THR A 20 2.84 -36.40 -7.51
C THR A 20 3.83 -35.25 -7.71
N VAL A 21 4.70 -35.33 -8.71
CA VAL A 21 5.64 -34.24 -9.03
C VAL A 21 4.89 -33.01 -9.50
N VAL A 22 3.89 -33.13 -10.35
CA VAL A 22 3.09 -31.99 -10.81
C VAL A 22 2.36 -31.31 -9.66
N ILE A 23 1.73 -32.07 -8.77
CA ILE A 23 1.05 -31.52 -7.58
C ILE A 23 2.06 -30.80 -6.67
N MET A 24 3.25 -31.37 -6.47
CA MET A 24 4.29 -30.77 -5.63
C MET A 24 4.77 -29.41 -6.19
N VAL A 25 4.96 -29.32 -7.51
CA VAL A 25 5.32 -28.07 -8.19
C VAL A 25 4.19 -27.04 -8.07
N LEU A 26 2.94 -27.45 -8.28
CA LEU A 26 1.79 -26.55 -8.13
C LEU A 26 1.67 -26.00 -6.71
N LEU A 27 1.83 -26.82 -5.69
CA LEU A 27 1.80 -26.38 -4.28
C LEU A 27 2.93 -25.41 -3.97
N ALA A 28 4.13 -25.66 -4.50
CA ALA A 28 5.26 -24.73 -4.35
C ALA A 28 4.97 -23.36 -4.99
N LEU A 29 4.41 -23.33 -6.20
CA LEU A 29 4.05 -22.10 -6.91
C LEU A 29 2.94 -21.32 -6.19
N ILE A 30 1.92 -22.02 -5.65
CA ILE A 30 0.86 -21.39 -4.85
C ILE A 30 1.47 -20.73 -3.60
N GLY A 31 2.36 -21.40 -2.89
CA GLY A 31 3.02 -20.85 -1.70
C GLY A 31 3.77 -19.55 -1.98
N ILE A 32 4.53 -19.49 -3.07
CA ILE A 32 5.26 -18.29 -3.50
C ILE A 32 4.27 -17.16 -3.85
N SER A 33 3.20 -17.48 -4.56
CA SER A 33 2.20 -16.49 -5.00
C SER A 33 1.50 -15.82 -3.82
N VAL A 34 1.09 -16.56 -2.80
CA VAL A 34 0.43 -16.02 -1.60
C VAL A 34 1.35 -15.08 -0.83
N TYR A 35 2.62 -15.43 -0.67
CA TYR A 35 3.61 -14.57 0.00
C TYR A 35 3.82 -13.24 -0.73
N SER A 36 3.89 -13.27 -2.06
CA SER A 36 4.13 -12.08 -2.88
C SER A 36 2.99 -11.06 -2.81
N VAL A 37 1.75 -11.50 -2.77
CA VAL A 37 0.56 -10.62 -2.76
C VAL A 37 0.51 -9.77 -1.47
N GLY A 38 0.82 -10.34 -0.31
CA GLY A 38 0.82 -9.60 0.97
C GLY A 38 1.80 -8.43 0.98
N SER A 39 3.01 -8.64 0.47
CA SER A 39 4.05 -7.61 0.39
C SER A 39 3.65 -6.43 -0.53
N VAL A 40 3.06 -6.73 -1.69
CA VAL A 40 2.60 -5.69 -2.64
C VAL A 40 1.46 -4.86 -2.04
N THR A 41 0.55 -5.47 -1.31
CA THR A 41 -0.58 -4.76 -0.67
C THR A 41 -0.09 -3.79 0.40
N SER A 42 0.83 -4.21 1.25
CA SER A 42 1.44 -3.36 2.28
C SER A 42 2.17 -2.17 1.67
N TRP A 43 2.94 -2.41 0.61
CA TRP A 43 3.64 -1.36 -0.11
C TRP A 43 2.68 -0.34 -0.75
N ARG A 44 1.57 -0.79 -1.35
CA ARG A 44 0.54 0.11 -1.91
C ARG A 44 -0.09 0.99 -0.86
N LYS A 45 -0.45 0.45 0.31
CA LYS A 45 -0.99 1.22 1.43
C LYS A 45 -0.01 2.27 1.92
N GLY A 46 1.28 1.92 2.03
CA GLY A 46 2.33 2.87 2.41
C GLY A 46 2.48 4.02 1.41
N ARG A 47 2.46 3.73 0.11
CA ARG A 47 2.51 4.77 -0.93
C ARG A 47 1.28 5.66 -0.93
N GLU A 48 0.08 5.10 -0.79
CA GLU A 48 -1.15 5.89 -0.68
C GLU A 48 -1.11 6.82 0.54
N ALA A 49 -0.59 6.34 1.67
CA ALA A 49 -0.39 7.16 2.86
C ALA A 49 0.57 8.33 2.60
N SER A 50 1.70 8.05 1.94
CA SER A 50 2.68 9.06 1.55
C SER A 50 2.07 10.12 0.63
N ASP A 51 1.32 9.72 -0.40
CA ASP A 51 0.66 10.66 -1.33
C ASP A 51 -0.32 11.59 -0.60
N LYS A 52 -1.09 11.06 0.36
CA LYS A 52 -1.98 11.86 1.23
C LYS A 52 -1.19 12.82 2.12
N LEU A 53 -0.10 12.37 2.72
CA LEU A 53 0.79 13.22 3.51
C LEU A 53 1.41 14.35 2.69
N LEU A 54 1.87 14.06 1.47
CA LEU A 54 2.43 15.07 0.56
C LEU A 54 1.39 16.13 0.17
N SER A 55 0.13 15.74 -0.03
CA SER A 55 -0.94 16.70 -0.30
C SER A 55 -1.18 17.64 0.89
N VAL A 56 -1.18 17.10 2.11
CA VAL A 56 -1.31 17.90 3.34
C VAL A 56 -0.08 18.77 3.57
N GLN A 57 1.12 18.26 3.34
CA GLN A 57 2.37 19.04 3.43
C GLN A 57 2.36 20.21 2.46
N THR A 58 1.88 20.00 1.24
CA THR A 58 1.75 21.07 0.23
C THR A 58 0.75 22.13 0.71
N ALA A 59 -0.39 21.73 1.26
CA ALA A 59 -1.36 22.65 1.84
C ALA A 59 -0.77 23.43 3.02
N GLN A 60 0.01 22.81 3.90
CA GLN A 60 0.73 23.48 4.97
C GLN A 60 1.69 24.54 4.43
N ARG A 61 2.50 24.19 3.42
CA ARG A 61 3.45 25.12 2.79
C ARG A 61 2.75 26.31 2.16
N LEU A 62 1.66 26.09 1.44
CA LEU A 62 0.88 27.16 0.81
C LEU A 62 0.26 28.08 1.86
N TYR A 63 -0.38 27.50 2.88
CA TYR A 63 -0.97 28.28 3.96
C TYR A 63 0.06 29.15 4.70
N LEU A 64 1.20 28.56 5.06
CA LEU A 64 2.28 29.28 5.75
C LEU A 64 2.94 30.36 4.86
N SER A 65 2.95 30.17 3.54
CA SER A 65 3.41 31.18 2.60
C SER A 65 2.48 32.39 2.58
N ASP A 66 1.18 32.18 2.66
CA ASP A 66 0.18 33.26 2.73
C ASP A 66 0.10 33.88 4.14
N HIS A 67 0.48 33.14 5.16
CA HIS A 67 0.41 33.56 6.57
C HIS A 67 1.74 33.34 7.30
N PRO A 68 2.80 34.12 6.98
CA PRO A 68 4.17 33.86 7.43
C PRO A 68 4.39 34.04 8.94
N THR A 69 3.44 34.62 9.65
CA THR A 69 3.49 34.80 11.11
C THR A 69 2.83 33.67 11.88
N THR A 70 2.21 32.73 11.19
CA THR A 70 1.50 31.61 11.83
C THR A 70 2.49 30.50 12.20
N ASP A 71 2.42 30.03 13.45
CA ASP A 71 3.22 28.91 13.92
C ASP A 71 2.60 27.58 13.44
N VAL A 72 3.45 26.64 13.02
CA VAL A 72 3.04 25.30 12.59
C VAL A 72 2.22 24.57 13.67
N SER A 73 2.58 24.78 14.94
CA SER A 73 1.88 24.15 16.08
C SER A 73 0.41 24.57 16.23
N SER A 74 0.04 25.73 15.64
CA SER A 74 -1.33 26.28 15.68
C SER A 74 -2.21 25.85 14.48
N LEU A 75 -1.66 25.11 13.51
CA LEU A 75 -2.39 24.70 12.32
C LEU A 75 -3.56 23.78 12.66
N THR A 76 -4.71 24.10 12.06
CA THR A 76 -5.96 23.35 12.21
C THR A 76 -6.46 22.86 10.85
N ALA A 77 -7.35 21.87 10.86
CA ALA A 77 -7.97 21.36 9.64
C ALA A 77 -8.69 22.47 8.85
N ALA A 78 -9.42 23.35 9.53
CA ALA A 78 -10.16 24.44 8.88
C ALA A 78 -9.26 25.41 8.09
N MET A 79 -8.03 25.60 8.54
CA MET A 79 -7.05 26.46 7.86
C MET A 79 -6.49 25.81 6.59
N LEU A 80 -6.32 24.48 6.59
CA LEU A 80 -5.66 23.75 5.52
C LEU A 80 -6.63 23.27 4.43
N ILE A 81 -7.88 23.02 4.76
CA ILE A 81 -8.89 22.52 3.79
C ILE A 81 -8.95 23.37 2.50
N PRO A 82 -8.95 24.72 2.53
CA PRO A 82 -8.99 25.52 1.31
C PRO A 82 -7.77 25.35 0.39
N TYR A 83 -6.66 24.86 0.93
CA TYR A 83 -5.39 24.66 0.22
C TYR A 83 -5.18 23.20 -0.25
N LEU A 84 -6.09 22.30 0.12
CA LEU A 84 -6.05 20.90 -0.33
C LEU A 84 -6.47 20.78 -1.81
N PRO A 85 -5.90 19.81 -2.55
CA PRO A 85 -6.31 19.53 -3.92
C PRO A 85 -7.76 19.00 -3.98
N ASP A 86 -8.33 18.97 -5.20
CA ASP A 86 -9.62 18.35 -5.52
C ASP A 86 -10.83 18.92 -4.76
N ARG A 87 -10.74 20.15 -4.25
CA ARG A 87 -11.79 20.78 -3.44
C ARG A 87 -12.20 19.91 -2.25
N ALA A 88 -11.22 19.28 -1.60
CA ALA A 88 -11.46 18.46 -0.43
C ALA A 88 -12.24 19.23 0.64
N THR A 89 -13.19 18.58 1.28
CA THR A 89 -14.00 19.15 2.37
C THR A 89 -13.51 18.74 3.74
N ALA A 90 -12.54 17.83 3.81
CA ALA A 90 -11.92 17.33 5.04
C ALA A 90 -10.47 16.94 4.79
N ILE A 91 -9.69 16.86 5.87
CA ILE A 91 -8.33 16.28 5.82
C ILE A 91 -8.45 14.79 5.45
N PRO A 92 -7.63 14.29 4.52
CA PRO A 92 -7.66 12.87 4.16
C PRO A 92 -7.26 11.98 5.34
N THR A 93 -7.92 10.84 5.47
CA THR A 93 -7.53 9.77 6.39
C THR A 93 -6.64 8.76 5.69
N VAL A 94 -5.83 8.04 6.46
CA VAL A 94 -4.90 7.02 5.98
C VAL A 94 -5.36 5.65 6.49
N THR A 95 -5.31 4.63 5.64
CA THR A 95 -5.67 3.26 6.02
C THR A 95 -4.44 2.50 6.51
N SER A 96 -4.45 1.99 7.72
CA SER A 96 -3.35 1.19 8.30
C SER A 96 -3.18 -0.17 7.60
N LEU A 97 -2.15 -0.93 7.99
CA LEU A 97 -1.98 -2.31 7.51
C LEU A 97 -3.12 -3.22 7.95
N GLU A 98 -3.74 -2.94 9.10
CA GLU A 98 -4.86 -3.66 9.69
C GLU A 98 -6.24 -3.13 9.24
N ASP A 99 -6.28 -2.32 8.17
CA ASP A 99 -7.50 -1.71 7.63
C ASP A 99 -8.22 -0.72 8.57
N ALA A 100 -7.52 -0.21 9.59
CA ALA A 100 -8.03 0.85 10.46
C ALA A 100 -7.78 2.24 9.84
N GLU A 101 -8.72 3.17 10.03
CA GLU A 101 -8.53 4.56 9.63
C GLU A 101 -7.67 5.32 10.64
N LEU A 102 -6.63 5.97 10.14
CA LEU A 102 -5.69 6.79 10.90
C LEU A 102 -5.80 8.26 10.49
N SER A 103 -5.51 9.15 11.42
CA SER A 103 -5.49 10.58 11.19
C SER A 103 -4.09 11.10 10.86
N ILE A 104 -4.05 12.28 10.21
CA ILE A 104 -2.81 13.00 9.94
C ILE A 104 -2.68 14.13 10.97
N LYS A 105 -1.52 14.19 11.63
CA LYS A 105 -1.19 15.25 12.56
C LYS A 105 -0.72 16.49 11.80
N LEU A 106 -1.46 17.60 11.97
CA LEU A 106 -1.30 18.84 11.19
C LEU A 106 -0.41 19.87 11.85
N ASN A 107 -0.22 19.79 13.15
CA ASN A 107 0.54 20.75 13.95
C ASN A 107 2.03 20.39 14.09
N VAL A 108 2.54 19.63 13.15
CA VAL A 108 3.96 19.29 12.97
C VAL A 108 4.34 19.41 11.50
N PHE A 109 5.58 19.69 11.22
CA PHE A 109 6.09 19.78 9.85
C PHE A 109 7.41 18.99 9.73
N PRO A 110 7.48 18.04 8.82
CA PRO A 110 6.42 17.54 7.93
C PRO A 110 5.25 16.87 8.69
N PRO A 111 4.05 16.76 8.08
CA PRO A 111 2.92 16.08 8.70
C PRO A 111 3.19 14.59 8.83
N ILE A 112 2.66 13.96 9.85
CA ILE A 112 2.85 12.53 10.13
C ILE A 112 1.50 11.81 10.31
N VAL A 113 1.47 10.52 9.98
CA VAL A 113 0.34 9.65 10.33
C VAL A 113 0.40 9.32 11.81
N VAL A 114 -0.73 9.36 12.50
CA VAL A 114 -0.82 9.00 13.91
C VAL A 114 -1.94 7.99 14.15
N ASN A 115 -1.67 7.07 15.08
CA ASN A 115 -2.67 6.14 15.60
C ASN A 115 -3.61 6.85 16.61
N PRO A 116 -4.72 6.18 16.99
CA PRO A 116 -5.65 6.75 17.97
C PRO A 116 -5.02 7.12 19.32
N SER A 117 -3.85 6.54 19.66
CA SER A 117 -3.08 6.91 20.85
C SER A 117 -2.27 8.20 20.69
N GLY A 118 -2.20 8.77 19.47
CA GLY A 118 -1.41 9.96 19.14
C GLY A 118 0.06 9.70 18.82
N SER A 119 0.50 8.44 18.81
CA SER A 119 1.85 8.04 18.42
C SER A 119 2.00 8.00 16.90
N ALA A 120 3.17 8.33 16.39
CA ALA A 120 3.47 8.19 14.96
C ALA A 120 3.27 6.73 14.49
N TYR A 121 2.66 6.58 13.33
CA TYR A 121 2.46 5.30 12.68
C TYR A 121 3.30 5.22 11.41
N ASP A 122 4.35 4.43 11.46
CA ASP A 122 5.22 4.13 10.34
C ASP A 122 5.69 2.66 10.43
N PRO A 123 4.96 1.75 9.79
CA PRO A 123 5.31 0.33 9.77
C PRO A 123 6.57 0.00 8.97
N SER A 124 7.04 0.91 8.10
CA SER A 124 8.28 0.71 7.35
C SER A 124 9.51 0.80 8.26
N GLY A 125 9.40 1.59 9.35
CA GLY A 125 10.51 1.87 10.26
C GLY A 125 11.61 2.73 9.64
N ASN A 126 11.35 3.35 8.49
CA ASN A 126 12.30 4.21 7.79
C ASN A 126 11.58 5.46 7.27
N ASN A 127 11.72 6.57 7.96
CA ASN A 127 11.06 7.84 7.68
C ASN A 127 11.58 8.59 6.44
N LYS A 128 12.25 7.91 5.51
CA LYS A 128 12.82 8.46 4.27
C LYS A 128 12.52 7.63 3.03
N ASP A 129 11.70 6.60 3.14
CA ASP A 129 11.43 5.68 2.03
C ASP A 129 10.16 6.01 1.24
N SER A 130 9.47 7.10 1.60
CA SER A 130 8.19 7.50 1.04
C SER A 130 7.10 6.42 1.20
N LEU A 131 7.15 5.70 2.31
CA LEU A 131 6.13 4.76 2.75
C LEU A 131 5.67 5.18 4.15
N TRP A 132 4.44 5.65 4.30
CA TRP A 132 3.86 6.19 5.52
C TRP A 132 4.47 7.52 5.98
N ASP A 133 5.39 8.08 5.23
CA ASP A 133 6.08 9.34 5.44
C ASP A 133 6.08 10.19 4.16
N VAL A 134 6.58 11.43 4.24
CA VAL A 134 6.66 12.32 3.06
C VAL A 134 7.88 12.08 2.20
N GLY A 135 8.83 11.28 2.65
CA GLY A 135 10.13 11.06 2.02
C GLY A 135 10.99 12.34 2.03
N GLU A 136 12.28 12.21 2.20
CA GLU A 136 13.27 13.30 2.04
C GLU A 136 14.44 12.85 1.16
#